data_6ac0cd7ffdbc2568998f1adf485ee56f
#
_entry.id   6ac0cd7ffdbc2568998f1adf485ee56f
#
_cell.length_a   1.000
_cell.length_b   1.000
_cell.length_c   1.000
_cell.angle_alpha   90.00
_cell.angle_beta   90.00
_cell.angle_gamma   90.00
#
_symmetry.space_group_name_H-M   'P 1'
#
loop_
_entity.id
_entity.type
_entity.pdbx_description
1 polymer ?
#
loop_
_entity_poly.entity_id
_entity_poly.type
_entity_poly.pdbx_seq_one_letter_code
_entity_poly.pdbx_strand_id
1 'polypeptide(L)'
;MYGSNNVKTLSGQSDFGNRQFVYEVVGLSQSTMSDGLDYPIRRSGSVFITVPLKRMNEEMRRITRLGGKIVSIKPLESDTPLPSVKITSQPSPSIPAASPEPPQGEATQPPKKMTQAKSKPKHENVPVNIYRPNSPFVGKCIENYPLVAEGGIGKVQHVTFDLSGGDLHYIEGQSIGIIPPGVDDKGKPQKLRLYSIASTRHGDFGDDKTVSLCVRQLEYDDPNTGEKVYGVCSTFLCNIQVGDELNITGPVGKEMLLPPEEDATVIMMATGTGIAPFRAYLWRMFKEQHEDYKFKGLAWLIFGIPKSENILYKDDLEKLAAEFPDNFRLTYAISREQQNPEGGRMYIQHRVAEHSEELWNLMQSPNTHTYMCGLKGMEGGIDEAMTGTAEKNGVNWSDYQKQMKKEHRWHVETY
;
A
#
# COMPACT_ATOMS: atom_id res chain seq x y z
N MET A 1 -61.15 3.13 50.54
CA MET A 1 -60.37 4.28 51.02
C MET A 1 -58.89 3.95 50.75
N TYR A 2 -58.19 4.91 50.15
CA TYR A 2 -56.74 4.99 49.83
C TYR A 2 -56.29 4.12 48.66
N GLY A 3 -55.82 4.60 47.60
CA GLY A 3 -55.20 5.89 47.22
C GLY A 3 -54.04 5.49 46.37
N SER A 4 -54.26 5.47 45.02
CA SER A 4 -53.22 5.14 44.04
C SER A 4 -52.28 6.32 43.86
N ASN A 5 -51.00 6.11 44.14
CA ASN A 5 -49.93 7.02 43.74
C ASN A 5 -49.28 6.52 42.47
N ASN A 6 -49.54 7.24 41.37
CA ASN A 6 -48.84 7.14 40.12
C ASN A 6 -47.41 7.68 40.27
N VAL A 7 -46.44 6.82 40.14
CA VAL A 7 -45.04 7.20 39.93
C VAL A 7 -44.82 7.15 38.39
N LYS A 8 -44.76 8.31 37.77
CA LYS A 8 -44.27 8.46 36.39
C LYS A 8 -42.76 8.18 36.38
N THR A 9 -42.36 7.03 35.86
CA THR A 9 -40.97 6.74 35.47
C THR A 9 -40.69 7.52 34.18
N LEU A 10 -39.89 8.58 34.29
CA LEU A 10 -39.26 9.25 33.17
C LEU A 10 -38.16 8.34 32.61
N SER A 11 -38.48 7.62 31.55
CA SER A 11 -37.49 6.95 30.71
C SER A 11 -36.79 8.01 29.85
N GLY A 12 -35.67 8.51 30.34
CA GLY A 12 -34.74 9.31 29.54
C GLY A 12 -34.07 8.43 28.48
N GLN A 13 -34.69 8.28 27.32
CA GLN A 13 -34.00 7.82 26.14
C GLN A 13 -33.03 8.92 25.73
N SER A 14 -31.73 8.64 25.83
CA SER A 14 -30.67 9.54 25.39
C SER A 14 -30.75 9.74 23.87
N ASP A 15 -31.02 10.94 23.46
CA ASP A 15 -31.16 11.43 22.06
C ASP A 15 -29.84 11.37 21.25
N PHE A 16 -28.78 10.80 21.82
CA PHE A 16 -27.48 10.66 21.18
C PHE A 16 -27.43 9.71 19.99
N GLY A 17 -28.40 8.80 19.86
CA GLY A 17 -28.42 7.79 18.81
C GLY A 17 -28.98 8.24 17.46
N ASN A 18 -29.69 9.36 17.40
CA ASN A 18 -30.45 9.82 16.22
C ASN A 18 -29.81 11.01 15.49
N ARG A 19 -28.62 11.46 15.89
CA ARG A 19 -27.94 12.55 15.22
C ARG A 19 -27.55 12.17 13.80
N GLN A 20 -27.85 13.07 12.86
CA GLN A 20 -27.45 12.95 11.45
C GLN A 20 -26.36 13.95 11.12
N PHE A 21 -25.49 13.56 10.17
CA PHE A 21 -24.42 14.40 9.67
C PHE A 21 -24.49 14.47 8.15
N VAL A 22 -24.11 15.60 7.60
CA VAL A 22 -24.01 15.78 6.14
C VAL A 22 -22.54 15.75 5.75
N TYR A 23 -22.19 14.80 4.89
CA TYR A 23 -20.89 14.68 4.28
C TYR A 23 -20.89 15.39 2.93
N GLU A 24 -19.94 16.28 2.73
CA GLU A 24 -19.64 16.83 1.42
C GLU A 24 -18.54 15.98 0.78
N VAL A 25 -18.84 15.35 -0.36
CA VAL A 25 -17.97 14.38 -1.02
C VAL A 25 -17.69 14.84 -2.44
N VAL A 26 -16.41 14.80 -2.85
CA VAL A 26 -15.96 15.06 -4.22
C VAL A 26 -15.32 13.82 -4.82
N GLY A 27 -15.30 13.71 -6.14
CA GLY A 27 -14.57 12.66 -6.86
C GLY A 27 -15.23 11.28 -6.90
N LEU A 28 -16.54 11.18 -6.60
CA LEU A 28 -17.29 9.91 -6.80
C LEU A 28 -17.37 9.61 -8.29
N SER A 29 -16.80 8.48 -8.73
CA SER A 29 -16.91 8.02 -10.12
C SER A 29 -18.13 7.10 -10.32
N GLN A 30 -18.81 7.30 -11.45
CA GLN A 30 -20.09 6.66 -11.80
C GLN A 30 -19.95 5.19 -12.29
N SER A 31 -18.80 4.55 -12.16
CA SER A 31 -18.56 3.24 -12.76
C SER A 31 -18.60 2.05 -11.80
N THR A 32 -19.57 2.01 -10.90
CA THR A 32 -20.04 0.72 -10.30
C THR A 32 -21.37 0.96 -9.61
N MET A 33 -22.34 0.82 -10.38
CA MET A 33 -23.66 0.19 -10.29
C MET A 33 -24.14 -0.26 -8.93
N SER A 34 -25.36 0.31 -8.70
CA SER A 34 -26.55 -0.40 -8.25
C SER A 34 -26.39 -1.26 -7.00
N ASP A 35 -26.72 -0.60 -5.90
CA ASP A 35 -27.87 -1.05 -5.13
C ASP A 35 -28.48 0.14 -4.37
N GLY A 36 -29.58 0.64 -4.91
CA GLY A 36 -30.62 1.31 -4.15
C GLY A 36 -30.37 2.72 -3.60
N LEU A 37 -29.60 3.59 -4.28
CA LEU A 37 -29.49 5.00 -3.88
C LEU A 37 -29.56 5.91 -5.12
N ASP A 38 -30.71 6.53 -5.33
CA ASP A 38 -30.94 7.62 -6.30
C ASP A 38 -30.24 8.91 -5.83
N TYR A 39 -28.96 9.09 -6.21
CA TYR A 39 -28.31 10.40 -6.09
C TYR A 39 -27.89 10.88 -7.48
N PRO A 40 -28.29 12.10 -7.90
CA PRO A 40 -27.84 12.66 -9.18
C PRO A 40 -26.38 13.07 -9.09
N ILE A 41 -25.47 12.29 -9.71
CA ILE A 41 -24.03 12.56 -9.76
C ILE A 41 -23.74 13.40 -11.00
N ARG A 42 -23.28 14.63 -10.81
CA ARG A 42 -22.75 15.49 -11.88
C ARG A 42 -21.22 15.41 -11.92
N ARG A 43 -20.64 15.45 -13.10
CA ARG A 43 -19.20 15.22 -13.40
C ARG A 43 -18.19 16.23 -12.79
N SER A 44 -18.63 17.25 -12.04
CA SER A 44 -17.74 18.30 -11.50
C SER A 44 -18.30 19.02 -10.27
N GLY A 45 -18.97 18.35 -9.37
CA GLY A 45 -19.55 18.97 -8.17
C GLY A 45 -19.38 18.13 -6.91
N SER A 46 -19.50 18.78 -5.75
CA SER A 46 -19.65 18.10 -4.46
C SER A 46 -21.01 17.43 -4.36
N VAL A 47 -21.05 16.23 -3.80
CA VAL A 47 -22.27 15.49 -3.45
C VAL A 47 -22.47 15.55 -1.94
N PHE A 48 -23.67 15.84 -1.48
CA PHE A 48 -24.00 15.86 -0.05
C PHE A 48 -24.74 14.57 0.35
N ILE A 49 -24.17 13.83 1.30
CA ILE A 49 -24.70 12.56 1.77
C ILE A 49 -25.06 12.71 3.25
N THR A 50 -26.33 12.47 3.61
CA THR A 50 -26.77 12.47 5.00
C THR A 50 -26.52 11.11 5.64
N VAL A 51 -25.81 11.09 6.76
CA VAL A 51 -25.34 9.88 7.41
C VAL A 51 -25.70 9.89 8.89
N PRO A 52 -26.41 8.86 9.41
CA PRO A 52 -26.64 8.72 10.84
C PRO A 52 -25.34 8.47 11.61
N LEU A 53 -25.22 8.99 12.83
CA LEU A 53 -24.02 8.85 13.69
C LEU A 53 -23.54 7.39 13.79
N LYS A 54 -24.45 6.44 13.92
CA LYS A 54 -24.13 5.01 14.02
C LYS A 54 -23.46 4.41 12.76
N ARG A 55 -23.65 5.04 11.59
CA ARG A 55 -23.13 4.55 10.31
C ARG A 55 -22.00 5.39 9.74
N MET A 56 -21.50 6.38 10.47
CA MET A 56 -20.44 7.30 10.00
C MET A 56 -19.19 6.54 9.52
N ASN A 57 -18.69 5.61 10.32
CA ASN A 57 -17.49 4.84 9.97
C ASN A 57 -17.71 3.90 8.75
N GLU A 58 -18.90 3.35 8.61
CA GLU A 58 -19.28 2.48 7.49
C GLU A 58 -19.34 3.30 6.18
N GLU A 59 -20.02 4.44 6.22
CA GLU A 59 -20.18 5.32 5.06
C GLU A 59 -18.85 6.01 4.67
N MET A 60 -17.99 6.37 5.61
CA MET A 60 -16.66 6.87 5.30
C MET A 60 -15.83 5.82 4.52
N ARG A 61 -15.84 4.56 4.97
CA ARG A 61 -15.17 3.47 4.25
C ARG A 61 -15.78 3.20 2.89
N ARG A 62 -17.11 3.35 2.75
CA ARG A 62 -17.83 3.18 1.49
C ARG A 62 -17.46 4.27 0.49
N ILE A 63 -17.48 5.54 0.91
CA ILE A 63 -17.11 6.70 0.09
C ILE A 63 -15.68 6.57 -0.41
N THR A 64 -14.74 6.20 0.48
CA THR A 64 -13.34 5.99 0.12
C THR A 64 -13.17 4.85 -0.89
N ARG A 65 -13.88 3.74 -0.73
CA ARG A 65 -13.87 2.63 -1.70
C ARG A 65 -14.41 3.00 -3.08
N LEU A 66 -15.34 3.97 -3.14
CA LEU A 66 -15.90 4.49 -4.40
C LEU A 66 -15.03 5.60 -5.03
N GLY A 67 -13.83 5.83 -4.49
CA GLY A 67 -12.91 6.86 -4.98
C GLY A 67 -13.30 8.27 -4.56
N GLY A 68 -14.33 8.44 -3.73
CA GLY A 68 -14.77 9.73 -3.22
C GLY A 68 -13.88 10.24 -2.09
N LYS A 69 -13.69 11.56 -2.03
CA LYS A 69 -12.99 12.25 -0.96
C LYS A 69 -13.98 13.10 -0.16
N ILE A 70 -14.05 12.88 1.15
CA ILE A 70 -14.88 13.69 2.07
C ILE A 70 -14.14 15.02 2.31
N VAL A 71 -14.78 16.12 1.96
CA VAL A 71 -14.24 17.47 2.08
C VAL A 71 -14.67 18.13 3.41
N SER A 72 -15.91 17.89 3.82
CA SER A 72 -16.45 18.39 5.09
C SER A 72 -17.48 17.45 5.70
N ILE A 73 -17.61 17.49 7.03
CA ILE A 73 -18.65 16.79 7.81
C ILE A 73 -19.29 17.81 8.73
N LYS A 74 -20.59 18.01 8.61
CA LYS A 74 -21.35 18.95 9.43
C LYS A 74 -22.52 18.24 10.11
N PRO A 75 -22.87 18.57 11.37
CA PRO A 75 -24.12 18.11 11.97
C PRO A 75 -25.32 18.62 11.16
N LEU A 76 -26.33 17.79 10.98
CA LEU A 76 -27.61 18.23 10.42
C LEU A 76 -28.42 18.91 11.53
N GLU A 77 -28.45 20.22 11.54
CA GLU A 77 -29.31 21.00 12.44
C GLU A 77 -30.75 21.01 11.88
N SER A 78 -31.75 20.85 12.73
CA SER A 78 -33.14 20.59 12.35
C SER A 78 -33.90 21.80 11.74
N ASP A 79 -33.24 22.93 11.48
CA ASP A 79 -33.89 24.16 11.03
C ASP A 79 -33.23 24.86 9.82
N THR A 80 -32.56 24.13 8.92
CA THR A 80 -32.06 24.77 7.69
C THR A 80 -32.64 24.10 6.45
N PRO A 81 -33.41 24.83 5.59
CA PRO A 81 -33.88 24.29 4.33
C PRO A 81 -32.70 24.04 3.37
N LEU A 82 -32.72 22.89 2.70
CA LEU A 82 -31.77 22.56 1.64
C LEU A 82 -31.73 23.65 0.56
N PRO A 83 -30.56 24.15 0.13
CA PRO A 83 -30.48 25.17 -0.91
C PRO A 83 -30.93 24.59 -2.25
N SER A 84 -32.04 25.08 -2.75
CA SER A 84 -32.54 24.85 -4.10
C SER A 84 -31.61 25.52 -5.12
N VAL A 85 -31.05 24.74 -6.04
CA VAL A 85 -30.17 25.22 -7.11
C VAL A 85 -31.00 26.00 -8.13
N LYS A 86 -30.84 27.33 -8.16
CA LYS A 86 -31.27 28.17 -9.29
C LYS A 86 -30.22 28.11 -10.39
N ILE A 87 -30.64 27.64 -11.57
CA ILE A 87 -29.86 27.68 -12.80
C ILE A 87 -29.89 29.12 -13.33
N THR A 88 -28.75 29.78 -13.40
CA THR A 88 -28.59 31.00 -14.20
C THR A 88 -27.44 30.78 -15.16
N SER A 89 -27.79 30.70 -16.41
CA SER A 89 -26.90 30.78 -17.55
C SER A 89 -26.64 32.24 -17.88
N GLN A 90 -25.40 32.66 -17.96
CA GLN A 90 -25.03 33.85 -18.73
C GLN A 90 -23.60 33.76 -19.32
N PRO A 91 -23.39 34.49 -20.45
CA PRO A 91 -22.38 34.16 -21.43
C PRO A 91 -21.06 34.94 -21.25
N SER A 92 -20.05 34.45 -21.97
CA SER A 92 -18.72 35.08 -22.10
C SER A 92 -18.78 36.49 -22.71
N PRO A 93 -17.85 37.38 -22.37
CA PRO A 93 -17.45 38.40 -23.30
C PRO A 93 -15.95 38.33 -23.66
N SER A 94 -15.78 38.74 -24.88
CA SER A 94 -14.64 38.90 -25.75
C SER A 94 -13.60 39.94 -25.28
N ILE A 95 -12.38 39.71 -25.76
CA ILE A 95 -11.18 40.56 -25.69
C ILE A 95 -11.38 41.87 -26.46
N PRO A 96 -10.70 42.99 -26.03
CA PRO A 96 -9.83 43.65 -27.00
C PRO A 96 -8.44 44.05 -26.47
N ALA A 97 -7.51 44.14 -27.43
CA ALA A 97 -6.11 44.47 -27.31
C ALA A 97 -5.82 45.98 -27.17
N ALA A 98 -4.63 46.28 -26.69
CA ALA A 98 -3.62 47.23 -27.18
C ALA A 98 -2.81 47.93 -26.04
N SER A 99 -1.50 47.86 -26.21
CA SER A 99 -0.40 48.54 -25.49
C SER A 99 -0.37 50.07 -25.65
N PRO A 100 0.54 50.87 -25.02
CA PRO A 100 1.99 50.66 -24.82
C PRO A 100 2.64 51.18 -23.52
N GLU A 101 3.91 50.78 -23.32
CA GLU A 101 4.94 51.24 -22.37
C GLU A 101 5.43 52.71 -22.59
N PRO A 102 6.44 53.30 -21.81
CA PRO A 102 7.30 52.94 -20.67
C PRO A 102 7.52 54.13 -19.67
N PRO A 103 8.59 54.35 -18.87
CA PRO A 103 9.75 53.56 -18.41
C PRO A 103 10.20 53.73 -16.91
N GLN A 104 11.07 52.77 -16.46
CA GLN A 104 12.18 52.84 -15.49
C GLN A 104 12.02 53.33 -14.02
N GLY A 105 12.51 52.43 -13.13
CA GLY A 105 12.90 52.74 -11.74
C GLY A 105 13.50 51.48 -11.11
N GLU A 106 14.85 51.44 -10.93
CA GLU A 106 15.61 50.40 -10.24
C GLU A 106 15.25 50.33 -8.75
N ALA A 107 14.98 49.10 -8.27
CA ALA A 107 15.13 48.75 -6.86
C ALA A 107 15.42 47.24 -6.69
N THR A 108 16.49 46.96 -5.98
CA THR A 108 17.09 45.70 -5.56
C THR A 108 16.09 44.60 -5.18
N GLN A 109 16.23 43.43 -5.80
CA GLN A 109 15.47 42.21 -5.52
C GLN A 109 16.09 41.40 -4.38
N PRO A 110 15.28 40.82 -3.45
CA PRO A 110 15.68 39.72 -2.59
C PRO A 110 15.67 38.38 -3.37
N PRO A 111 16.39 37.33 -2.92
CA PRO A 111 16.65 36.14 -3.73
C PRO A 111 15.37 35.36 -4.03
N LYS A 112 15.21 35.02 -5.30
CA LYS A 112 14.10 34.18 -5.83
C LYS A 112 14.13 32.79 -5.20
N LYS A 113 13.07 32.44 -4.49
CA LYS A 113 12.71 31.05 -4.23
C LYS A 113 12.56 30.33 -5.59
N MET A 114 13.42 29.36 -5.84
CA MET A 114 13.23 28.43 -6.97
C MET A 114 11.91 27.69 -6.78
N THR A 115 10.93 28.03 -7.57
CA THR A 115 9.72 27.21 -7.77
C THR A 115 10.14 25.95 -8.51
N GLN A 116 10.32 24.85 -7.79
CA GLN A 116 10.48 23.53 -8.41
C GLN A 116 9.21 23.24 -9.21
N ALA A 117 9.39 23.02 -10.51
CA ALA A 117 8.35 22.52 -11.37
C ALA A 117 7.90 21.15 -10.83
N LYS A 118 6.62 21.01 -10.49
CA LYS A 118 6.01 19.72 -10.13
C LYS A 118 6.13 18.82 -11.35
N SER A 119 7.09 17.91 -11.35
CA SER A 119 7.13 16.80 -12.28
C SER A 119 5.91 15.91 -11.98
N LYS A 120 5.04 15.72 -12.94
CA LYS A 120 3.97 14.72 -12.86
C LYS A 120 4.62 13.34 -12.72
N PRO A 121 4.12 12.47 -11.81
CA PRO A 121 4.63 11.12 -11.73
C PRO A 121 4.47 10.41 -13.08
N LYS A 122 5.54 9.78 -13.56
CA LYS A 122 5.62 9.07 -14.85
C LYS A 122 4.81 7.75 -14.94
N HIS A 123 3.85 7.53 -14.05
CA HIS A 123 3.06 6.29 -13.97
C HIS A 123 1.69 6.39 -14.66
N GLU A 124 1.57 7.05 -15.81
CA GLU A 124 0.26 7.23 -16.47
C GLU A 124 -0.36 5.93 -17.04
N ASN A 125 0.44 4.87 -17.28
CA ASN A 125 0.00 3.62 -17.93
C ASN A 125 0.19 2.35 -17.06
N VAL A 126 0.05 2.43 -15.75
CA VAL A 126 0.17 1.25 -14.87
C VAL A 126 -1.02 0.32 -15.08
N PRO A 127 -0.81 -0.95 -15.46
CA PRO A 127 -1.90 -1.90 -15.67
C PRO A 127 -2.58 -2.20 -14.33
N VAL A 128 -3.92 -2.13 -14.29
CA VAL A 128 -4.69 -2.50 -13.10
C VAL A 128 -6.00 -3.18 -13.48
N ASN A 129 -6.38 -4.20 -12.72
CA ASN A 129 -7.64 -4.92 -12.84
C ASN A 129 -7.91 -5.46 -14.27
N ILE A 130 -6.88 -5.96 -14.94
CA ILE A 130 -7.01 -6.63 -16.25
C ILE A 130 -7.95 -7.82 -16.10
N TYR A 131 -7.75 -8.61 -15.05
CA TYR A 131 -8.65 -9.70 -14.67
C TYR A 131 -9.31 -9.42 -13.32
N ARG A 132 -10.59 -9.73 -13.21
CA ARG A 132 -11.44 -9.44 -12.05
C ARG A 132 -12.00 -10.72 -11.43
N PRO A 133 -12.50 -10.70 -10.17
CA PRO A 133 -13.03 -11.89 -9.51
C PRO A 133 -14.18 -12.60 -10.26
N ASN A 134 -14.96 -11.87 -11.04
CA ASN A 134 -16.03 -12.42 -11.88
C ASN A 134 -15.56 -12.94 -13.25
N SER A 135 -14.32 -12.67 -13.60
CA SER A 135 -13.68 -13.15 -14.83
C SER A 135 -12.17 -13.26 -14.56
N PRO A 136 -11.74 -14.21 -13.72
CA PRO A 136 -10.33 -14.40 -13.40
C PRO A 136 -9.56 -14.97 -14.59
N PHE A 137 -8.26 -14.75 -14.58
CA PHE A 137 -7.32 -15.49 -15.43
C PHE A 137 -7.11 -16.89 -14.83
N VAL A 138 -7.12 -17.93 -15.65
CA VAL A 138 -6.75 -19.26 -15.22
C VAL A 138 -5.26 -19.47 -15.50
N GLY A 139 -4.45 -19.34 -14.45
CA GLY A 139 -3.01 -19.60 -14.49
C GLY A 139 -2.69 -21.04 -14.15
N LYS A 140 -1.48 -21.48 -14.51
CA LYS A 140 -0.99 -22.82 -14.22
C LYS A 140 0.28 -22.75 -13.38
N CYS A 141 0.34 -23.51 -12.28
CA CYS A 141 1.57 -23.62 -11.50
C CYS A 141 2.65 -24.35 -12.31
N ILE A 142 3.83 -23.71 -12.41
CA ILE A 142 4.98 -24.28 -13.14
C ILE A 142 6.18 -24.50 -12.23
N GLU A 143 6.25 -23.82 -11.08
CA GLU A 143 7.24 -24.07 -10.04
C GLU A 143 6.63 -23.89 -8.65
N ASN A 144 7.05 -24.73 -7.70
CA ASN A 144 6.75 -24.59 -6.28
C ASN A 144 7.88 -25.21 -5.45
N TYR A 145 8.70 -24.38 -4.79
CA TYR A 145 9.81 -24.88 -4.00
C TYR A 145 9.97 -24.12 -2.66
N PRO A 146 10.53 -24.80 -1.61
CA PRO A 146 10.68 -24.19 -0.30
C PRO A 146 11.78 -23.13 -0.30
N LEU A 147 11.54 -22.05 0.47
CA LEU A 147 12.49 -20.96 0.70
C LEU A 147 13.12 -20.99 2.10
N VAL A 148 12.55 -21.72 3.03
CA VAL A 148 13.07 -21.90 4.39
C VAL A 148 13.96 -23.12 4.40
N ALA A 149 15.21 -22.95 4.85
CA ALA A 149 16.15 -24.06 4.98
C ALA A 149 15.79 -24.96 6.17
N GLU A 150 16.42 -26.15 6.23
CA GLU A 150 16.24 -27.10 7.33
C GLU A 150 16.57 -26.47 8.68
N GLY A 151 15.71 -26.64 9.69
CA GLY A 151 15.83 -26.00 11.01
C GLY A 151 15.16 -24.63 11.13
N GLY A 152 14.68 -24.06 10.04
CA GLY A 152 13.93 -22.82 10.02
C GLY A 152 12.49 -22.97 10.53
N ILE A 153 11.78 -21.85 10.62
CA ILE A 153 10.46 -21.77 11.24
C ILE A 153 9.38 -21.49 10.20
N GLY A 154 8.37 -22.38 10.20
CA GLY A 154 7.21 -22.27 9.31
C GLY A 154 7.53 -22.73 7.88
N LYS A 155 6.49 -22.72 7.05
CA LYS A 155 6.58 -23.09 5.63
C LYS A 155 6.44 -21.84 4.77
N VAL A 156 7.45 -21.57 3.94
CA VAL A 156 7.44 -20.49 2.94
C VAL A 156 7.84 -21.09 1.60
N GLN A 157 7.04 -20.82 0.58
CA GLN A 157 7.23 -21.32 -0.77
C GLN A 157 7.43 -20.16 -1.75
N HIS A 158 8.30 -20.39 -2.72
CA HIS A 158 8.29 -19.67 -3.98
C HIS A 158 7.37 -20.41 -4.94
N VAL A 159 6.42 -19.72 -5.53
CA VAL A 159 5.44 -20.33 -6.43
C VAL A 159 5.35 -19.50 -7.70
N THR A 160 5.59 -20.12 -8.85
CA THR A 160 5.57 -19.48 -10.17
C THR A 160 4.40 -19.98 -11.00
N PHE A 161 3.70 -19.07 -11.67
CA PHE A 161 2.55 -19.34 -12.52
C PHE A 161 2.81 -18.93 -13.95
N ASP A 162 2.37 -19.76 -14.90
CA ASP A 162 2.32 -19.45 -16.32
C ASP A 162 1.15 -18.53 -16.64
N LEU A 163 1.43 -17.47 -17.39
CA LEU A 163 0.48 -16.45 -17.87
C LEU A 163 0.26 -16.52 -19.38
N SER A 164 0.82 -17.49 -20.08
CA SER A 164 0.84 -17.58 -21.56
C SER A 164 -0.55 -17.61 -22.20
N GLY A 165 -1.59 -17.94 -21.44
CA GLY A 165 -2.96 -18.06 -21.94
C GLY A 165 -3.77 -16.77 -22.00
N GLY A 166 -3.18 -15.60 -21.68
CA GLY A 166 -3.91 -14.33 -21.63
C GLY A 166 -3.02 -13.09 -21.64
N ASP A 167 -3.63 -11.94 -21.35
CA ASP A 167 -2.99 -10.63 -21.40
C ASP A 167 -2.61 -10.11 -20.00
N LEU A 168 -2.51 -10.98 -18.98
CA LEU A 168 -2.13 -10.53 -17.65
C LEU A 168 -0.67 -10.10 -17.67
N HIS A 169 -0.44 -8.83 -17.44
CA HIS A 169 0.89 -8.23 -17.32
C HIS A 169 0.90 -7.25 -16.14
N TYR A 170 2.06 -7.01 -15.57
CA TYR A 170 2.23 -6.24 -14.34
C TYR A 170 3.56 -5.51 -14.34
N ILE A 171 3.78 -4.67 -13.34
CA ILE A 171 5.06 -4.03 -13.06
C ILE A 171 5.46 -4.24 -11.60
N GLU A 172 6.74 -4.05 -11.30
CA GLU A 172 7.32 -4.27 -9.96
C GLU A 172 6.61 -3.42 -8.90
N GLY A 173 6.26 -4.05 -7.77
CA GLY A 173 5.53 -3.45 -6.66
C GLY A 173 4.01 -3.60 -6.75
N GLN A 174 3.49 -4.25 -7.78
CA GLN A 174 2.08 -4.63 -7.83
C GLN A 174 1.81 -5.96 -7.11
N SER A 175 0.53 -6.22 -6.89
CA SER A 175 0.01 -7.46 -6.30
C SER A 175 -0.96 -8.14 -7.24
N ILE A 176 -1.09 -9.47 -7.13
CA ILE A 176 -2.16 -10.25 -7.76
C ILE A 176 -3.07 -10.85 -6.69
N GLY A 177 -4.32 -11.09 -7.07
CA GLY A 177 -5.29 -11.77 -6.22
C GLY A 177 -5.41 -13.22 -6.60
N ILE A 178 -5.39 -14.12 -5.61
CA ILE A 178 -5.61 -15.55 -5.77
C ILE A 178 -6.96 -15.92 -5.17
N ILE A 179 -7.77 -16.64 -5.92
CA ILE A 179 -9.02 -17.25 -5.46
C ILE A 179 -8.77 -18.74 -5.30
N PRO A 180 -8.64 -19.25 -4.06
CA PRO A 180 -8.44 -20.69 -3.84
C PRO A 180 -9.71 -21.46 -4.23
N PRO A 181 -9.58 -22.73 -4.63
CA PRO A 181 -10.71 -23.57 -5.01
C PRO A 181 -11.63 -23.87 -3.84
N GLY A 182 -12.86 -24.28 -4.15
CA GLY A 182 -13.88 -24.67 -3.16
C GLY A 182 -14.76 -23.53 -2.69
N VAL A 183 -15.55 -23.82 -1.66
CA VAL A 183 -16.52 -22.88 -1.06
C VAL A 183 -16.30 -22.77 0.43
N ASP A 184 -16.76 -21.66 1.00
CA ASP A 184 -16.77 -21.45 2.45
C ASP A 184 -17.95 -22.21 3.11
N ASP A 185 -18.06 -22.13 4.44
CA ASP A 185 -19.11 -22.79 5.24
C ASP A 185 -20.53 -22.33 4.85
N LYS A 186 -20.65 -21.26 4.08
CA LYS A 186 -21.92 -20.70 3.57
C LYS A 186 -22.17 -21.07 2.12
N GLY A 187 -21.37 -21.93 1.52
CA GLY A 187 -21.48 -22.34 0.12
C GLY A 187 -21.06 -21.28 -0.88
N LYS A 188 -20.35 -20.22 -0.46
CA LYS A 188 -19.83 -19.16 -1.33
C LYS A 188 -18.40 -19.50 -1.75
N PRO A 189 -17.96 -19.05 -2.95
CA PRO A 189 -16.55 -19.18 -3.34
C PRO A 189 -15.61 -18.67 -2.26
N GLN A 190 -14.47 -19.33 -2.10
CA GLN A 190 -13.44 -18.94 -1.15
C GLN A 190 -13.01 -17.48 -1.38
N LYS A 191 -12.60 -16.80 -0.29
CA LYS A 191 -12.22 -15.39 -0.34
C LYS A 191 -10.89 -15.21 -1.06
N LEU A 192 -10.89 -14.30 -2.03
CA LEU A 192 -9.68 -13.78 -2.66
C LEU A 192 -8.68 -13.26 -1.62
N ARG A 193 -7.40 -13.55 -1.85
CA ARG A 193 -6.27 -12.95 -1.11
C ARG A 193 -5.30 -12.30 -2.07
N LEU A 194 -4.82 -11.12 -1.70
CA LEU A 194 -3.79 -10.40 -2.44
C LEU A 194 -2.42 -10.85 -1.98
N TYR A 195 -1.51 -10.97 -2.93
CA TYR A 195 -0.10 -11.27 -2.72
C TYR A 195 0.75 -10.31 -3.53
N SER A 196 1.74 -9.68 -2.89
CA SER A 196 2.75 -8.88 -3.58
C SER A 196 3.54 -9.76 -4.53
N ILE A 197 3.75 -9.30 -5.75
CA ILE A 197 4.47 -10.03 -6.79
C ILE A 197 5.96 -10.06 -6.45
N ALA A 198 6.59 -11.22 -6.58
CA ALA A 198 7.99 -11.45 -6.26
C ALA A 198 8.91 -11.52 -7.50
N SER A 199 8.36 -11.54 -8.70
CA SER A 199 9.09 -11.51 -9.98
C SER A 199 9.04 -10.12 -10.61
N THR A 200 9.96 -9.83 -11.52
CA THR A 200 9.89 -8.64 -12.36
C THR A 200 8.76 -8.77 -13.38
N ARG A 201 8.44 -7.68 -14.08
CA ARG A 201 7.46 -7.68 -15.18
C ARG A 201 7.78 -8.69 -16.28
N HIS A 202 9.03 -9.11 -16.37
CA HIS A 202 9.52 -10.07 -17.37
C HIS A 202 9.44 -11.53 -16.85
N GLY A 203 8.93 -11.71 -15.63
CA GLY A 203 8.89 -13.01 -14.97
C GLY A 203 10.27 -13.50 -14.52
N ASP A 204 10.32 -14.68 -13.90
CA ASP A 204 11.60 -15.25 -13.44
C ASP A 204 12.44 -15.87 -14.59
N PHE A 205 11.81 -16.12 -15.72
CA PHE A 205 12.48 -16.66 -16.92
C PHE A 205 12.79 -15.59 -18.00
N GLY A 206 12.38 -14.33 -17.77
CA GLY A 206 12.61 -13.23 -18.72
C GLY A 206 11.83 -13.39 -20.03
N ASP A 207 10.68 -14.03 -20.00
CA ASP A 207 9.84 -14.38 -21.16
C ASP A 207 8.51 -13.60 -21.22
N ASP A 208 8.28 -12.68 -20.28
CA ASP A 208 7.06 -11.86 -20.13
C ASP A 208 5.78 -12.70 -19.87
N LYS A 209 5.92 -13.96 -19.50
CA LYS A 209 4.83 -14.94 -19.42
C LYS A 209 4.68 -15.62 -18.07
N THR A 210 5.38 -15.14 -17.06
CA THR A 210 5.31 -15.74 -15.73
C THR A 210 5.13 -14.70 -14.64
N VAL A 211 4.55 -15.12 -13.52
CA VAL A 211 4.45 -14.34 -12.28
C VAL A 211 4.78 -15.23 -11.10
N SER A 212 5.59 -14.72 -10.17
CA SER A 212 5.99 -15.47 -8.99
C SER A 212 5.53 -14.80 -7.70
N LEU A 213 5.21 -15.62 -6.71
CA LEU A 213 4.82 -15.21 -5.37
C LEU A 213 5.77 -15.82 -4.32
N CYS A 214 5.97 -15.09 -3.22
CA CYS A 214 6.59 -15.58 -2.00
C CYS A 214 5.51 -15.77 -0.94
N VAL A 215 5.15 -17.03 -0.64
CA VAL A 215 3.97 -17.35 0.15
C VAL A 215 4.34 -18.07 1.44
N ARG A 216 3.99 -17.46 2.59
CA ARG A 216 4.06 -18.14 3.88
C ARG A 216 2.72 -18.80 4.19
N GLN A 217 2.74 -20.08 4.55
CA GLN A 217 1.57 -20.75 5.10
C GLN A 217 1.20 -20.10 6.44
N LEU A 218 -0.01 -19.52 6.50
CA LEU A 218 -0.56 -19.03 7.76
C LEU A 218 -0.96 -20.20 8.62
N GLU A 219 -0.41 -20.26 9.83
CA GLU A 219 -0.81 -21.19 10.87
C GLU A 219 -0.85 -20.48 12.23
N TYR A 220 -1.83 -20.81 13.04
CA TYR A 220 -1.93 -20.35 14.43
C TYR A 220 -2.75 -21.33 15.26
N ASP A 221 -2.57 -21.32 16.57
CA ASP A 221 -3.40 -22.10 17.47
C ASP A 221 -4.66 -21.30 17.81
N ASP A 222 -5.85 -21.89 17.64
CA ASP A 222 -7.11 -21.25 18.00
C ASP A 222 -7.12 -20.98 19.53
N PRO A 223 -7.30 -19.74 19.96
CA PRO A 223 -7.22 -19.37 21.37
C PRO A 223 -8.31 -20.01 22.25
N ASN A 224 -9.40 -20.52 21.66
CA ASN A 224 -10.50 -21.13 22.37
C ASN A 224 -10.39 -22.67 22.42
N THR A 225 -9.93 -23.29 21.34
CA THR A 225 -9.87 -24.75 21.21
C THR A 225 -8.46 -25.33 21.36
N GLY A 226 -7.42 -24.50 21.16
CA GLY A 226 -6.03 -24.94 21.09
C GLY A 226 -5.68 -25.73 19.82
N GLU A 227 -6.62 -25.86 18.89
CA GLU A 227 -6.39 -26.57 17.65
C GLU A 227 -5.61 -25.71 16.64
N LYS A 228 -4.78 -26.37 15.81
CA LYS A 228 -4.08 -25.67 14.73
C LYS A 228 -5.03 -25.29 13.60
N VAL A 229 -5.04 -24.00 13.30
CA VAL A 229 -5.80 -23.42 12.18
C VAL A 229 -4.85 -23.02 11.08
N TYR A 230 -5.18 -23.40 9.86
CA TYR A 230 -4.41 -23.06 8.67
C TYR A 230 -5.17 -22.08 7.77
N GLY A 231 -4.46 -21.12 7.21
CA GLY A 231 -5.04 -20.18 6.26
C GLY A 231 -5.40 -20.88 4.95
N VAL A 232 -6.64 -20.77 4.49
CA VAL A 232 -7.14 -21.50 3.30
C VAL A 232 -6.29 -21.22 2.06
N CYS A 233 -6.14 -19.95 1.68
CA CYS A 233 -5.43 -19.58 0.45
C CYS A 233 -3.93 -19.85 0.55
N SER A 234 -3.30 -19.52 1.66
CA SER A 234 -1.86 -19.74 1.85
C SER A 234 -1.50 -21.24 1.90
N THR A 235 -2.36 -22.05 2.50
CA THR A 235 -2.19 -23.52 2.52
C THR A 235 -2.36 -24.11 1.12
N PHE A 236 -3.37 -23.65 0.37
CA PHE A 236 -3.54 -24.04 -1.03
C PHE A 236 -2.28 -23.73 -1.84
N LEU A 237 -1.78 -22.49 -1.80
CA LEU A 237 -0.59 -22.07 -2.55
C LEU A 237 0.68 -22.81 -2.10
N CYS A 238 0.85 -23.06 -0.81
CA CYS A 238 2.01 -23.80 -0.31
C CYS A 238 2.01 -25.30 -0.68
N ASN A 239 0.88 -25.84 -1.12
CA ASN A 239 0.71 -27.24 -1.48
C ASN A 239 0.34 -27.49 -2.95
N ILE A 240 0.12 -26.43 -3.74
CA ILE A 240 -0.21 -26.55 -5.16
C ILE A 240 0.91 -27.28 -5.89
N GLN A 241 0.54 -28.19 -6.79
CA GLN A 241 1.47 -28.99 -7.56
C GLN A 241 1.75 -28.36 -8.92
N VAL A 242 2.92 -28.63 -9.45
CA VAL A 242 3.24 -28.27 -10.84
C VAL A 242 2.22 -28.93 -11.78
N GLY A 243 1.57 -28.09 -12.60
CA GLY A 243 0.50 -28.50 -13.50
C GLY A 243 -0.90 -28.16 -13.03
N ASP A 244 -1.10 -27.85 -11.73
CA ASP A 244 -2.40 -27.43 -11.21
C ASP A 244 -2.79 -26.04 -11.71
N GLU A 245 -4.09 -25.84 -11.92
CA GLU A 245 -4.68 -24.58 -12.33
C GLU A 245 -5.20 -23.78 -11.13
N LEU A 246 -5.17 -22.44 -11.25
CA LEU A 246 -5.71 -21.55 -10.24
C LEU A 246 -6.27 -20.27 -10.85
N ASN A 247 -7.20 -19.63 -10.14
CA ASN A 247 -7.80 -18.37 -10.53
C ASN A 247 -7.00 -17.18 -10.01
N ILE A 248 -6.49 -16.38 -10.96
CA ILE A 248 -5.68 -15.17 -10.71
C ILE A 248 -6.48 -13.94 -11.11
N THR A 249 -6.39 -12.87 -10.31
CA THR A 249 -6.97 -11.56 -10.62
C THR A 249 -5.93 -10.47 -10.51
N GLY A 250 -6.21 -9.32 -11.07
CA GLY A 250 -5.30 -8.18 -11.00
C GLY A 250 -4.71 -7.81 -12.37
N PRO A 251 -3.50 -7.23 -12.39
CA PRO A 251 -2.75 -6.79 -11.20
C PRO A 251 -3.45 -5.65 -10.46
N VAL A 252 -3.04 -5.39 -9.22
CA VAL A 252 -3.53 -4.27 -8.41
C VAL A 252 -2.39 -3.56 -7.70
N GLY A 253 -2.64 -2.33 -7.26
CA GLY A 253 -1.67 -1.52 -6.50
C GLY A 253 -0.91 -0.53 -7.40
N LYS A 254 -0.69 0.66 -6.85
CA LYS A 254 0.12 1.74 -7.44
C LYS A 254 1.01 2.41 -6.39
N GLU A 255 0.90 1.99 -5.13
CA GLU A 255 1.60 2.62 -4.02
C GLU A 255 3.03 2.12 -3.85
N MET A 256 3.29 0.86 -4.25
CA MET A 256 4.58 0.19 -4.07
C MET A 256 5.37 0.09 -5.38
N LEU A 257 5.18 1.01 -6.33
CA LEU A 257 5.89 0.93 -7.61
C LEU A 257 7.36 1.32 -7.45
N LEU A 258 8.25 0.58 -8.14
CA LEU A 258 9.66 0.93 -8.21
C LEU A 258 9.83 2.31 -8.87
N PRO A 259 10.67 3.23 -8.33
CA PRO A 259 10.89 4.53 -8.95
C PRO A 259 11.56 4.36 -10.32
N PRO A 260 11.21 5.17 -11.31
CA PRO A 260 11.78 5.07 -12.66
C PRO A 260 13.19 5.67 -12.78
N GLU A 261 13.64 6.42 -11.78
CA GLU A 261 14.93 7.09 -11.76
C GLU A 261 16.05 6.08 -11.53
N GLU A 262 16.98 5.96 -12.48
CA GLU A 262 18.12 5.01 -12.42
C GLU A 262 19.12 5.31 -11.30
N ASP A 263 19.19 6.56 -10.85
CA ASP A 263 20.07 7.06 -9.81
C ASP A 263 19.38 7.25 -8.43
N ALA A 264 18.16 6.71 -8.29
CA ALA A 264 17.41 6.81 -7.04
C ALA A 264 18.11 6.08 -5.87
N THR A 265 17.93 6.59 -4.65
CA THR A 265 18.17 5.82 -3.45
C THR A 265 16.89 5.10 -3.04
N VAL A 266 16.94 3.77 -2.97
CA VAL A 266 15.80 2.91 -2.66
C VAL A 266 16.04 2.18 -1.34
N ILE A 267 15.40 2.66 -0.28
CA ILE A 267 15.47 2.06 1.06
C ILE A 267 14.31 1.07 1.19
N MET A 268 14.61 -0.19 1.46
CA MET A 268 13.65 -1.28 1.55
C MET A 268 13.69 -1.90 2.96
N MET A 269 12.58 -1.87 3.66
CA MET A 269 12.42 -2.43 5.01
C MET A 269 11.45 -3.62 4.94
N ALA A 270 11.97 -4.84 5.05
CA ALA A 270 11.20 -6.07 4.90
C ALA A 270 11.14 -6.88 6.18
N THR A 271 10.00 -7.56 6.44
CA THR A 271 9.93 -8.68 7.39
C THR A 271 9.28 -9.90 6.76
N GLY A 272 9.95 -11.06 6.89
CA GLY A 272 9.45 -12.32 6.34
C GLY A 272 9.12 -12.23 4.85
N THR A 273 7.89 -12.59 4.46
CA THR A 273 7.44 -12.55 3.05
C THR A 273 7.24 -11.14 2.49
N GLY A 274 7.39 -10.10 3.30
CA GLY A 274 7.50 -8.73 2.80
C GLY A 274 8.71 -8.47 1.89
N ILE A 275 9.63 -9.42 1.78
CA ILE A 275 10.71 -9.42 0.78
C ILE A 275 10.19 -9.51 -0.67
N ALA A 276 8.96 -10.00 -0.89
CA ALA A 276 8.44 -10.29 -2.22
C ALA A 276 8.56 -9.11 -3.22
N PRO A 277 8.00 -7.89 -2.97
CA PRO A 277 8.16 -6.78 -3.90
C PRO A 277 9.62 -6.33 -4.02
N PHE A 278 10.42 -6.47 -2.98
CA PHE A 278 11.83 -6.06 -2.98
C PHE A 278 12.72 -7.03 -3.75
N ARG A 279 12.38 -8.33 -3.78
CA ARG A 279 13.00 -9.26 -4.71
C ARG A 279 12.77 -8.81 -6.16
N ALA A 280 11.53 -8.46 -6.52
CA ALA A 280 11.23 -7.95 -7.84
C ALA A 280 12.05 -6.69 -8.18
N TYR A 281 12.19 -5.74 -7.23
CA TYR A 281 13.01 -4.55 -7.43
C TYR A 281 14.48 -4.90 -7.64
N LEU A 282 15.06 -5.73 -6.77
CA LEU A 282 16.47 -6.11 -6.83
C LEU A 282 16.80 -6.87 -8.12
N TRP A 283 15.89 -7.75 -8.56
CA TRP A 283 16.06 -8.45 -9.84
C TRP A 283 16.00 -7.47 -11.02
N ARG A 284 15.07 -6.52 -11.02
CA ARG A 284 14.98 -5.48 -12.05
C ARG A 284 16.20 -4.56 -12.06
N MET A 285 16.74 -4.21 -10.89
CA MET A 285 17.90 -3.33 -10.75
C MET A 285 19.22 -3.98 -11.15
N PHE A 286 19.44 -5.25 -10.77
CA PHE A 286 20.78 -5.85 -10.77
C PHE A 286 20.90 -7.16 -11.55
N LYS A 287 19.84 -7.96 -11.63
CA LYS A 287 19.90 -9.29 -12.26
C LYS A 287 19.49 -9.25 -13.73
N GLU A 288 18.52 -8.43 -14.08
CA GLU A 288 18.11 -8.22 -15.46
C GLU A 288 19.02 -7.20 -16.15
N GLN A 289 19.35 -7.47 -17.41
CA GLN A 289 20.13 -6.55 -18.22
C GLN A 289 19.24 -6.00 -19.34
N HIS A 290 18.63 -4.86 -19.08
CA HIS A 290 17.83 -4.15 -20.07
C HIS A 290 18.53 -2.88 -20.55
N GLU A 291 18.33 -2.51 -21.81
CA GLU A 291 18.89 -1.26 -22.35
C GLU A 291 18.16 -0.02 -21.83
N ASP A 292 16.88 -0.17 -21.47
CA ASP A 292 15.96 0.90 -21.07
C ASP A 292 15.99 1.22 -19.56
N TYR A 293 16.66 0.40 -18.75
CA TYR A 293 16.80 0.63 -17.30
C TYR A 293 18.12 0.06 -16.78
N LYS A 294 19.00 0.94 -16.31
CA LYS A 294 20.32 0.57 -15.73
C LYS A 294 20.48 1.28 -14.40
N PHE A 295 20.18 0.57 -13.32
CA PHE A 295 20.28 1.13 -11.99
C PHE A 295 21.72 1.52 -11.61
N LYS A 296 21.89 2.73 -11.09
CA LYS A 296 23.18 3.36 -10.74
C LYS A 296 23.15 3.95 -9.34
N GLY A 297 21.98 3.96 -8.71
CA GLY A 297 21.75 4.51 -7.38
C GLY A 297 22.17 3.58 -6.25
N LEU A 298 21.61 3.79 -5.08
CA LEU A 298 21.79 2.95 -3.90
C LEU A 298 20.50 2.22 -3.57
N ALA A 299 20.52 0.89 -3.55
CA ALA A 299 19.47 0.04 -2.99
C ALA A 299 19.92 -0.46 -1.61
N TRP A 300 19.16 -0.21 -0.56
CA TRP A 300 19.47 -0.69 0.79
C TRP A 300 18.33 -1.54 1.33
N LEU A 301 18.57 -2.84 1.48
CA LEU A 301 17.62 -3.78 2.09
C LEU A 301 17.94 -4.00 3.57
N ILE A 302 17.00 -3.64 4.44
CA ILE A 302 17.02 -4.00 5.87
C ILE A 302 15.98 -5.09 6.05
N PHE A 303 16.43 -6.32 6.39
CA PHE A 303 15.59 -7.51 6.35
C PHE A 303 15.49 -8.20 7.71
N GLY A 304 14.28 -8.21 8.28
CA GLY A 304 13.95 -8.84 9.56
C GLY A 304 13.41 -10.28 9.38
N ILE A 305 14.10 -11.25 10.00
CA ILE A 305 13.75 -12.68 9.99
C ILE A 305 14.01 -13.31 11.37
N PRO A 306 13.38 -14.47 11.68
CA PRO A 306 13.58 -15.09 12.98
C PRO A 306 14.93 -15.80 13.15
N LYS A 307 15.41 -16.52 12.12
CA LYS A 307 16.65 -17.30 12.14
C LYS A 307 17.38 -17.21 10.80
N SER A 308 18.62 -17.59 10.75
CA SER A 308 19.42 -17.63 9.51
C SER A 308 18.82 -18.55 8.46
N GLU A 309 18.21 -19.67 8.86
CA GLU A 309 17.50 -20.59 7.98
C GLU A 309 16.22 -20.00 7.37
N ASN A 310 15.73 -18.90 7.93
CA ASN A 310 14.57 -18.16 7.44
C ASN A 310 14.94 -17.01 6.51
N ILE A 311 16.19 -16.81 6.15
CA ILE A 311 16.58 -15.80 5.17
C ILE A 311 16.10 -16.28 3.79
N LEU A 312 14.99 -15.71 3.34
CA LEU A 312 14.42 -16.03 2.04
C LEU A 312 15.30 -15.48 0.92
N TYR A 313 15.57 -16.29 -0.12
CA TYR A 313 16.46 -15.93 -1.25
C TYR A 313 17.90 -15.57 -0.83
N LYS A 314 18.40 -16.21 0.24
CA LYS A 314 19.68 -15.87 0.88
C LYS A 314 20.84 -15.79 -0.12
N ASP A 315 21.04 -16.87 -0.88
CA ASP A 315 22.19 -16.98 -1.79
C ASP A 315 22.17 -15.90 -2.88
N ASP A 316 20.99 -15.62 -3.43
CA ASP A 316 20.83 -14.55 -4.43
C ASP A 316 21.09 -13.17 -3.81
N LEU A 317 20.58 -12.87 -2.61
CA LEU A 317 20.76 -11.57 -1.95
C LEU A 317 22.26 -11.34 -1.58
N GLU A 318 22.92 -12.35 -1.02
CA GLU A 318 24.33 -12.27 -0.64
C GLU A 318 25.23 -12.18 -1.88
N LYS A 319 24.89 -12.88 -2.96
CA LYS A 319 25.58 -12.77 -4.24
C LYS A 319 25.45 -11.38 -4.83
N LEU A 320 24.26 -10.79 -4.86
CA LEU A 320 24.05 -9.42 -5.34
C LEU A 320 24.84 -8.41 -4.50
N ALA A 321 24.86 -8.57 -3.16
CA ALA A 321 25.64 -7.69 -2.29
C ALA A 321 27.15 -7.77 -2.56
N ALA A 322 27.65 -8.94 -2.92
CA ALA A 322 29.05 -9.14 -3.28
C ALA A 322 29.41 -8.61 -4.68
N GLU A 323 28.47 -8.72 -5.64
CA GLU A 323 28.65 -8.26 -7.03
C GLU A 323 28.50 -6.73 -7.18
N PHE A 324 27.64 -6.10 -6.35
CA PHE A 324 27.32 -4.66 -6.43
C PHE A 324 27.56 -3.93 -5.11
N PRO A 325 28.78 -3.98 -4.50
CA PRO A 325 29.02 -3.46 -3.15
C PRO A 325 28.81 -1.94 -3.02
N ASP A 326 28.93 -1.19 -4.12
CA ASP A 326 28.71 0.26 -4.14
C ASP A 326 27.24 0.65 -4.32
N ASN A 327 26.42 -0.27 -4.87
CA ASN A 327 25.03 0.01 -5.24
C ASN A 327 24.01 -0.78 -4.42
N PHE A 328 24.39 -1.90 -3.80
CA PHE A 328 23.48 -2.71 -2.98
C PHE A 328 24.04 -2.95 -1.59
N ARG A 329 23.27 -2.52 -0.59
CA ARG A 329 23.54 -2.76 0.82
C ARG A 329 22.51 -3.72 1.41
N LEU A 330 22.99 -4.71 2.15
CA LEU A 330 22.17 -5.74 2.80
C LEU A 330 22.44 -5.73 4.31
N THR A 331 21.36 -5.57 5.09
CA THR A 331 21.41 -5.56 6.56
C THR A 331 20.36 -6.52 7.12
N TYR A 332 20.80 -7.51 7.91
CA TYR A 332 19.91 -8.46 8.54
C TYR A 332 19.60 -8.11 10.01
N ALA A 333 18.34 -8.29 10.40
CA ALA A 333 17.89 -8.35 11.78
C ALA A 333 17.36 -9.76 12.08
N ILE A 334 18.18 -10.60 12.74
CA ILE A 334 17.88 -12.01 13.00
C ILE A 334 17.43 -12.15 14.45
N SER A 335 16.12 -12.15 14.68
CA SER A 335 15.55 -11.89 16.02
C SER A 335 15.76 -13.00 17.05
N ARG A 336 16.13 -14.21 16.63
CA ARG A 336 16.41 -15.34 17.55
C ARG A 336 17.89 -15.70 17.67
N GLU A 337 18.75 -14.96 16.99
CA GLU A 337 20.22 -15.22 16.96
C GLU A 337 21.03 -13.98 17.34
N GLN A 338 20.47 -12.79 17.11
CA GLN A 338 21.13 -11.52 17.41
C GLN A 338 20.44 -10.84 18.58
N GLN A 339 21.21 -10.04 19.33
CA GLN A 339 20.72 -9.23 20.43
C GLN A 339 20.81 -7.74 20.06
N ASN A 340 19.81 -6.98 20.52
CA ASN A 340 19.85 -5.53 20.50
C ASN A 340 20.74 -5.00 21.63
N PRO A 341 21.06 -3.69 21.67
CA PRO A 341 21.93 -3.11 22.72
C PRO A 341 21.44 -3.34 24.16
N GLU A 342 20.15 -3.56 24.37
CA GLU A 342 19.55 -3.84 25.70
C GLU A 342 19.55 -5.34 26.07
N GLY A 343 20.16 -6.19 25.22
CA GLY A 343 20.23 -7.64 25.43
C GLY A 343 18.94 -8.40 25.04
N GLY A 344 17.96 -7.71 24.47
CA GLY A 344 16.75 -8.30 23.92
C GLY A 344 16.95 -8.81 22.48
N ARG A 345 15.84 -9.26 21.86
CA ARG A 345 15.88 -9.75 20.46
C ARG A 345 16.14 -8.61 19.49
N MET A 346 16.96 -8.89 18.48
CA MET A 346 17.22 -7.97 17.37
C MET A 346 16.04 -8.00 16.38
N TYR A 347 15.21 -6.97 16.38
CA TYR A 347 14.19 -6.75 15.37
C TYR A 347 14.62 -5.68 14.38
N ILE A 348 13.88 -5.56 13.26
CA ILE A 348 14.20 -4.62 12.18
C ILE A 348 14.30 -3.17 12.67
N GLN A 349 13.44 -2.73 13.58
CA GLN A 349 13.49 -1.37 14.14
C GLN A 349 14.80 -1.06 14.88
N HIS A 350 15.44 -2.06 15.49
CA HIS A 350 16.74 -1.85 16.14
C HIS A 350 17.85 -1.59 15.11
N ARG A 351 17.81 -2.30 13.96
CA ARG A 351 18.71 -1.99 12.83
C ARG A 351 18.44 -0.61 12.23
N VAL A 352 17.17 -0.23 12.13
CA VAL A 352 16.81 1.14 11.71
C VAL A 352 17.34 2.16 12.72
N ALA A 353 17.23 1.91 14.03
CA ALA A 353 17.77 2.79 15.07
C ALA A 353 19.30 2.91 14.99
N GLU A 354 20.03 1.79 14.81
CA GLU A 354 21.50 1.77 14.62
C GLU A 354 21.95 2.63 13.44
N HIS A 355 21.17 2.69 12.38
CA HIS A 355 21.47 3.42 11.15
C HIS A 355 20.63 4.70 10.97
N SER A 356 19.94 5.16 12.02
CA SER A 356 18.94 6.22 11.90
C SER A 356 19.48 7.55 11.38
N GLU A 357 20.71 7.93 11.75
CA GLU A 357 21.37 9.15 11.26
C GLU A 357 21.67 9.04 9.76
N GLU A 358 22.19 7.91 9.31
CA GLU A 358 22.45 7.69 7.88
C GLU A 358 21.16 7.64 7.06
N LEU A 359 20.15 6.89 7.54
CA LEU A 359 18.82 6.84 6.91
C LEU A 359 18.19 8.23 6.83
N TRP A 360 18.29 9.02 7.91
CA TRP A 360 17.81 10.39 7.94
C TRP A 360 18.47 11.24 6.86
N ASN A 361 19.81 11.17 6.76
CA ASN A 361 20.58 11.94 5.78
C ASN A 361 20.19 11.54 4.33
N LEU A 362 20.03 10.24 4.07
CA LEU A 362 19.59 9.75 2.76
C LEU A 362 18.18 10.24 2.43
N MET A 363 17.24 10.22 3.40
CA MET A 363 15.86 10.64 3.21
C MET A 363 15.70 12.15 2.91
N GLN A 364 16.72 12.98 3.21
CA GLN A 364 16.70 14.42 2.85
C GLN A 364 16.78 14.63 1.33
N SER A 365 17.34 13.68 0.58
CA SER A 365 17.36 13.76 -0.88
C SER A 365 15.95 13.56 -1.47
N PRO A 366 15.53 14.42 -2.40
CA PRO A 366 14.24 14.25 -3.08
C PRO A 366 14.17 13.00 -3.97
N ASN A 367 15.34 12.40 -4.30
CA ASN A 367 15.49 11.17 -5.08
C ASN A 367 15.61 9.92 -4.21
N THR A 368 15.23 10.01 -2.92
CA THR A 368 15.21 8.86 -2.01
C THR A 368 13.77 8.39 -1.80
N HIS A 369 13.54 7.11 -2.09
CA HIS A 369 12.27 6.41 -1.89
C HIS A 369 12.42 5.35 -0.81
N THR A 370 11.51 5.35 0.15
CA THR A 370 11.50 4.39 1.27
C THR A 370 10.28 3.51 1.17
N TYR A 371 10.51 2.21 1.21
CA TYR A 371 9.48 1.17 1.12
C TYR A 371 9.48 0.30 2.37
N MET A 372 8.28 -0.02 2.84
CA MET A 372 8.08 -0.92 3.97
C MET A 372 7.07 -1.99 3.59
N CYS A 373 7.45 -3.27 3.72
CA CYS A 373 6.55 -4.39 3.47
C CYS A 373 6.75 -5.51 4.48
N GLY A 374 5.65 -6.09 5.00
CA GLY A 374 5.69 -7.21 5.94
C GLY A 374 4.70 -7.09 7.09
N LEU A 375 5.13 -7.49 8.29
CA LEU A 375 4.27 -7.54 9.47
C LEU A 375 3.87 -6.13 9.95
N LYS A 376 2.58 -5.91 10.16
CA LYS A 376 2.02 -4.63 10.59
C LYS A 376 2.68 -4.04 11.85
N GLY A 377 3.13 -4.87 12.78
CA GLY A 377 3.80 -4.41 14.01
C GLY A 377 5.15 -3.73 13.79
N MET A 378 5.76 -3.82 12.58
CA MET A 378 7.05 -3.17 12.30
C MET A 378 6.93 -1.64 12.17
N GLU A 379 5.78 -1.12 11.73
CA GLU A 379 5.58 0.32 11.46
C GLU A 379 5.88 1.17 12.71
N GLY A 380 5.22 0.87 13.82
CA GLY A 380 5.39 1.64 15.06
C GLY A 380 6.82 1.63 15.60
N GLY A 381 7.52 0.49 15.53
CA GLY A 381 8.91 0.40 15.95
C GLY A 381 9.88 1.18 15.06
N ILE A 382 9.62 1.25 13.75
CA ILE A 382 10.41 2.05 12.81
C ILE A 382 10.13 3.55 13.03
N ASP A 383 8.87 3.94 13.25
CA ASP A 383 8.51 5.32 13.57
C ASP A 383 9.21 5.79 14.86
N GLU A 384 9.23 4.95 15.89
CA GLU A 384 9.94 5.23 17.14
C GLU A 384 11.45 5.40 16.91
N ALA A 385 12.06 4.48 16.16
CA ALA A 385 13.50 4.53 15.83
C ALA A 385 13.91 5.82 15.10
N MET A 386 13.06 6.31 14.19
CA MET A 386 13.34 7.52 13.41
C MET A 386 13.00 8.83 14.15
N THR A 387 12.06 8.77 15.12
CA THR A 387 11.59 9.96 15.85
C THR A 387 12.75 10.67 16.57
N GLY A 388 13.57 9.92 17.30
CA GLY A 388 14.69 10.52 18.05
C GLY A 388 15.71 11.25 17.16
N THR A 389 15.97 10.72 15.98
CA THR A 389 16.89 11.35 15.00
C THR A 389 16.26 12.57 14.34
N ALA A 390 14.97 12.51 13.98
CA ALA A 390 14.26 13.66 13.45
C ALA A 390 14.20 14.82 14.45
N GLU A 391 13.90 14.55 15.73
CA GLU A 391 13.88 15.54 16.80
C GLU A 391 15.25 16.22 17.03
N LYS A 392 16.34 15.47 16.99
CA LYS A 392 17.71 16.03 17.05
C LYS A 392 17.97 17.01 15.90
N ASN A 393 17.33 16.80 14.76
CA ASN A 393 17.42 17.68 13.60
C ASN A 393 16.32 18.77 13.59
N GLY A 394 15.58 18.95 14.70
CA GLY A 394 14.54 19.96 14.84
C GLY A 394 13.28 19.72 14.00
N VAL A 395 13.03 18.48 13.58
CA VAL A 395 11.92 18.10 12.70
C VAL A 395 10.98 17.12 13.42
N ASN A 396 9.67 17.29 13.28
CA ASN A 396 8.70 16.32 13.71
C ASN A 396 8.62 15.15 12.71
N TRP A 397 8.94 13.93 13.15
CA TRP A 397 8.97 12.75 12.28
C TRP A 397 7.63 12.49 11.57
N SER A 398 6.52 12.54 12.31
CA SER A 398 5.20 12.28 11.73
C SER A 398 4.84 13.26 10.59
N ASP A 399 5.22 14.52 10.73
CA ASP A 399 4.94 15.52 9.71
C ASP A 399 5.88 15.37 8.51
N TYR A 400 7.15 15.03 8.75
CA TYR A 400 8.10 14.71 7.69
C TYR A 400 7.67 13.47 6.88
N GLN A 401 7.25 12.40 7.57
CA GLN A 401 6.71 11.20 6.93
C GLN A 401 5.46 11.51 6.08
N LYS A 402 4.55 12.36 6.57
CA LYS A 402 3.39 12.82 5.80
C LYS A 402 3.80 13.59 4.55
N GLN A 403 4.86 14.39 4.65
CA GLN A 403 5.43 15.10 3.51
C GLN A 403 5.98 14.10 2.48
N MET A 404 6.79 13.14 2.90
CA MET A 404 7.33 12.09 2.02
C MET A 404 6.20 11.28 1.34
N LYS A 405 5.12 10.97 2.07
CA LYS A 405 3.92 10.31 1.48
C LYS A 405 3.28 11.17 0.39
N LYS A 406 3.16 12.47 0.58
CA LYS A 406 2.62 13.41 -0.44
C LYS A 406 3.52 13.53 -1.66
N GLU A 407 4.82 13.37 -1.47
CA GLU A 407 5.85 13.41 -2.50
C GLU A 407 6.04 12.05 -3.19
N HIS A 408 5.24 11.02 -2.81
CA HIS A 408 5.38 9.64 -3.29
C HIS A 408 6.78 9.05 -3.05
N ARG A 409 7.34 9.30 -1.86
CA ARG A 409 8.66 8.81 -1.43
C ARG A 409 8.61 7.90 -0.20
N TRP A 410 7.44 7.72 0.42
CA TRP A 410 7.22 6.83 1.56
C TRP A 410 6.05 5.90 1.28
N HIS A 411 6.34 4.61 1.17
CA HIS A 411 5.44 3.58 0.69
C HIS A 411 5.32 2.47 1.73
N VAL A 412 4.11 2.05 2.08
CA VAL A 412 3.87 1.05 3.12
C VAL A 412 2.78 0.07 2.69
N GLU A 413 3.11 -1.23 2.74
CA GLU A 413 2.17 -2.33 2.55
C GLU A 413 2.42 -3.39 3.63
N THR A 414 1.68 -3.30 4.75
CA THR A 414 1.81 -4.22 5.90
C THR A 414 0.53 -5.02 6.11
N TYR A 415 0.64 -6.28 6.61
CA TYR A 415 -0.45 -7.25 6.77
C TYR A 415 -0.41 -8.01 8.10
#